data_018ee885e6217e44bcde24c4fe7cddb1
#
_entry.id   018ee885e6217e44bcde24c4fe7cddb1
#
_cell.length_a   1.000
_cell.length_b   1.000
_cell.length_c   1.000
_cell.angle_alpha   90.00
_cell.angle_beta   90.00
_cell.angle_gamma   90.00
#
_symmetry.space_group_name_H-M   'P 1'
#
loop_
_entity.id
_entity.type
_entity.pdbx_description
1 polymer ?
#
loop_
_entity_poly.entity_id
_entity_poly.type
_entity_poly.pdbx_seq_one_letter_code
_entity_poly.pdbx_strand_id
1 'polypeptide(L)'
;MTRRTWRARLFRAAVPLCPCAALLLSCTGGSQTLVIYSPHGNYLLTLFERRFEAANPGVDVRWLDMGSQEVLDRLRAERANPQADVWFGGPVTIFARGARDSLLEPYRPSWAGRIDSVGRGRGDLYFAAYETPAVIVYAADALTPEQAPQDWDDLLDARWRDKVLIRDPIASGTMRAVWGMIIERELRRTGDTAAGFAWLRRLDAQTKEYVLNGPLLDQKIARQEGLVSAWDLPDILLNRRDGMPLGYVLPRSGAPVIPDAIAVVRGTRRRDLAHRFVEYIGSIEAQLLATREVARLPARRDIPPDSLPEWARDVRARMRVADVDWAMLERHGAEWMTYWDRHVRNTGRRGGR
;
A
#
# COMPACT_ATOMS: atom_id res chain seq x y z
N MET A 1 70.04 -17.42 -74.24
CA MET A 1 69.05 -17.43 -75.33
C MET A 1 68.17 -18.61 -75.18
N THR A 2 66.90 -18.49 -75.05
CA THR A 2 65.74 -19.33 -75.30
C THR A 2 64.66 -19.12 -74.16
N ARG A 3 63.64 -18.46 -74.58
CA ARG A 3 62.44 -18.23 -73.77
C ARG A 3 61.62 -19.52 -73.69
N ARG A 4 61.24 -19.97 -72.53
CA ARG A 4 60.19 -20.99 -72.30
C ARG A 4 58.93 -20.37 -71.70
N THR A 5 57.92 -20.39 -72.49
CA THR A 5 56.54 -19.95 -72.13
C THR A 5 55.86 -21.06 -71.40
N TRP A 6 55.35 -20.80 -70.19
CA TRP A 6 54.51 -21.70 -69.43
C TRP A 6 53.06 -21.23 -69.57
N ARG A 7 52.21 -22.10 -70.10
CA ARG A 7 50.77 -21.93 -70.13
C ARG A 7 50.18 -22.39 -68.81
N ALA A 8 49.53 -21.48 -68.08
CA ALA A 8 48.75 -21.83 -66.92
C ALA A 8 47.38 -22.37 -67.33
N ARG A 9 47.05 -23.57 -66.88
CA ARG A 9 45.69 -24.17 -67.00
C ARG A 9 44.86 -23.69 -65.82
N LEU A 10 43.81 -22.96 -66.10
CA LEU A 10 42.78 -22.59 -65.15
C LEU A 10 41.85 -23.78 -64.86
N PHE A 11 41.95 -24.36 -63.66
CA PHE A 11 40.93 -25.28 -63.13
C PHE A 11 39.79 -24.43 -62.54
N ARG A 12 38.62 -24.48 -63.15
CA ARG A 12 37.38 -23.98 -62.55
C ARG A 12 36.88 -25.04 -61.57
N ALA A 13 37.04 -24.80 -60.27
CA ALA A 13 36.35 -25.53 -59.23
C ALA A 13 34.96 -24.89 -59.01
N ALA A 14 33.91 -25.64 -59.37
CA ALA A 14 32.55 -25.30 -59.01
C ALA A 14 32.32 -25.60 -57.55
N VAL A 15 32.06 -24.54 -56.75
CA VAL A 15 31.63 -24.67 -55.37
C VAL A 15 30.10 -24.78 -55.34
N PRO A 16 29.49 -25.85 -54.79
CA PRO A 16 28.05 -25.92 -54.67
C PRO A 16 27.59 -24.92 -53.57
N LEU A 17 26.81 -23.91 -53.89
CA LEU A 17 26.07 -23.11 -52.96
C LEU A 17 25.02 -23.99 -52.26
N CYS A 18 25.25 -24.30 -51.00
CA CYS A 18 24.26 -24.86 -50.12
C CYS A 18 23.37 -23.71 -49.56
N PRO A 19 22.07 -23.66 -49.82
CA PRO A 19 21.19 -22.64 -49.22
C PRO A 19 20.74 -23.14 -47.85
N CYS A 20 21.62 -23.09 -46.84
CA CYS A 20 21.19 -23.14 -45.44
C CYS A 20 20.87 -21.71 -44.97
N ALA A 21 19.78 -21.17 -45.45
CA ALA A 21 19.12 -20.02 -44.76
C ALA A 21 18.48 -20.56 -43.49
N ALA A 22 19.27 -20.77 -42.47
CA ALA A 22 18.78 -20.92 -41.11
C ALA A 22 18.16 -19.60 -40.68
N LEU A 23 16.83 -19.56 -40.72
CA LEU A 23 16.01 -18.53 -40.05
C LEU A 23 16.33 -18.59 -38.54
N LEU A 24 17.36 -17.87 -38.11
CA LEU A 24 17.51 -17.44 -36.73
C LEU A 24 16.46 -16.35 -36.47
N LEU A 25 15.20 -16.79 -36.25
CA LEU A 25 14.25 -15.99 -35.48
C LEU A 25 14.84 -15.90 -34.06
N SER A 26 15.82 -15.02 -33.89
CA SER A 26 16.17 -14.53 -32.58
C SER A 26 14.98 -13.72 -32.08
N CYS A 27 14.09 -14.40 -31.33
CA CYS A 27 13.22 -13.70 -30.40
C CYS A 27 14.11 -12.97 -29.40
N THR A 28 14.61 -11.80 -29.76
CA THR A 28 15.09 -10.81 -28.79
C THR A 28 13.86 -10.22 -28.11
N GLY A 29 13.12 -11.06 -27.39
CA GLY A 29 12.15 -10.61 -26.42
C GLY A 29 12.91 -9.96 -25.27
N GLY A 30 13.28 -8.69 -25.42
CA GLY A 30 13.76 -7.90 -24.31
C GLY A 30 12.73 -7.98 -23.18
N SER A 31 13.16 -8.32 -21.97
CA SER A 31 12.30 -8.33 -20.79
C SER A 31 11.56 -7.00 -20.70
N GLN A 32 10.22 -7.05 -20.62
CA GLN A 32 9.39 -5.87 -20.42
C GLN A 32 9.33 -5.58 -18.92
N THR A 33 9.96 -4.49 -18.48
CA THR A 33 9.96 -4.11 -17.07
C THR A 33 8.68 -3.36 -16.72
N LEU A 34 7.93 -3.80 -15.71
CA LEU A 34 6.81 -3.09 -15.10
C LEU A 34 7.29 -2.45 -13.79
N VAL A 35 7.14 -1.13 -13.67
CA VAL A 35 7.56 -0.39 -12.46
C VAL A 35 6.34 -0.03 -11.61
N ILE A 36 6.38 -0.44 -10.34
CA ILE A 36 5.30 -0.26 -9.36
C ILE A 36 5.79 0.60 -8.20
N TYR A 37 5.06 1.68 -7.86
CA TYR A 37 5.26 2.43 -6.62
C TYR A 37 4.19 2.03 -5.60
N SER A 38 4.62 1.71 -4.37
CA SER A 38 3.73 1.12 -3.37
C SER A 38 4.18 1.41 -1.94
N PRO A 39 3.25 1.53 -0.98
CA PRO A 39 3.53 1.53 0.45
C PRO A 39 3.27 0.17 1.14
N HIS A 40 3.07 -0.91 0.38
CA HIS A 40 2.60 -2.18 0.94
C HIS A 40 3.70 -3.07 1.54
N GLY A 41 4.96 -2.69 1.43
CA GLY A 41 6.07 -3.45 1.98
C GLY A 41 6.40 -4.73 1.21
N ASN A 42 7.50 -5.34 1.62
CA ASN A 42 8.17 -6.42 0.90
C ASN A 42 7.30 -7.67 0.73
N TYR A 43 6.56 -8.10 1.77
CA TYR A 43 5.78 -9.35 1.71
C TYR A 43 4.78 -9.37 0.55
N LEU A 44 3.95 -8.34 0.44
CA LEU A 44 2.94 -8.27 -0.62
C LEU A 44 3.57 -8.04 -1.98
N LEU A 45 4.55 -7.13 -2.07
CA LEU A 45 5.16 -6.77 -3.34
C LEU A 45 5.92 -7.94 -3.96
N THR A 46 6.76 -8.66 -3.18
CA THR A 46 7.48 -9.84 -3.64
C THR A 46 6.53 -10.99 -4.02
N LEU A 47 5.42 -11.16 -3.28
CA LEU A 47 4.43 -12.18 -3.62
C LEU A 47 3.85 -11.93 -5.01
N PHE A 48 3.41 -10.72 -5.29
CA PHE A 48 2.79 -10.39 -6.58
C PHE A 48 3.78 -10.26 -7.73
N GLU A 49 5.01 -9.78 -7.49
CA GLU A 49 6.11 -9.84 -8.44
C GLU A 49 6.27 -11.28 -8.96
N ARG A 50 6.57 -12.23 -8.07
CA ARG A 50 6.80 -13.64 -8.43
C ARG A 50 5.62 -14.27 -9.15
N ARG A 51 4.40 -14.01 -8.68
CA ARG A 51 3.18 -14.61 -9.25
C ARG A 51 2.86 -14.03 -10.61
N PHE A 52 3.01 -12.70 -10.76
CA PHE A 52 2.73 -12.04 -12.03
C PHE A 52 3.77 -12.40 -13.10
N GLU A 53 5.05 -12.45 -12.74
CA GLU A 53 6.14 -12.88 -13.65
C GLU A 53 5.96 -14.32 -14.11
N ALA A 54 5.62 -15.24 -13.17
CA ALA A 54 5.37 -16.64 -13.52
C ALA A 54 4.20 -16.80 -14.51
N ALA A 55 3.17 -15.95 -14.42
CA ALA A 55 2.04 -15.92 -15.34
C ALA A 55 2.31 -15.15 -16.64
N ASN A 56 3.39 -14.36 -16.69
CA ASN A 56 3.75 -13.51 -17.84
C ASN A 56 5.23 -13.67 -18.21
N PRO A 57 5.64 -14.77 -18.87
CA PRO A 57 7.02 -14.99 -19.25
C PRO A 57 7.61 -13.81 -20.03
N GLY A 58 8.81 -13.35 -19.67
CA GLY A 58 9.48 -12.19 -20.26
C GLY A 58 9.09 -10.85 -19.65
N VAL A 59 8.30 -10.84 -18.58
CA VAL A 59 8.05 -9.64 -17.76
C VAL A 59 9.00 -9.63 -16.55
N ASP A 60 9.52 -8.45 -16.21
CA ASP A 60 10.34 -8.15 -15.04
C ASP A 60 9.60 -7.09 -14.22
N VAL A 61 9.10 -7.42 -13.04
CA VAL A 61 8.39 -6.50 -12.16
C VAL A 61 9.38 -5.86 -11.20
N ARG A 62 9.44 -4.55 -11.20
CA ARG A 62 10.25 -3.77 -10.24
C ARG A 62 9.34 -2.90 -9.40
N TRP A 63 9.54 -2.93 -8.12
CA TRP A 63 8.76 -2.11 -7.21
C TRP A 63 9.67 -1.24 -6.32
N LEU A 64 9.11 -0.10 -5.94
CA LEU A 64 9.72 0.77 -4.93
C LEU A 64 8.72 0.91 -3.78
N ASP A 65 9.19 0.50 -2.59
CA ASP A 65 8.45 0.64 -1.33
C ASP A 65 8.75 2.01 -0.72
N MET A 66 7.70 2.79 -0.48
CA MET A 66 7.79 4.11 0.13
C MET A 66 6.43 4.52 0.72
N GLY A 67 6.40 5.41 1.70
CA GLY A 67 5.15 5.88 2.31
C GLY A 67 4.15 6.43 1.29
N SER A 68 2.84 6.30 1.55
CA SER A 68 1.80 6.72 0.58
C SER A 68 1.92 8.18 0.15
N GLN A 69 2.35 9.08 1.05
CA GLN A 69 2.59 10.48 0.70
C GLN A 69 3.84 10.64 -0.20
N GLU A 70 4.88 9.86 0.06
CA GLU A 70 6.11 9.88 -0.76
C GLU A 70 5.83 9.40 -2.19
N VAL A 71 4.97 8.37 -2.36
CA VAL A 71 4.51 7.95 -3.70
C VAL A 71 3.86 9.12 -4.43
N LEU A 72 2.91 9.81 -3.79
CA LEU A 72 2.23 10.96 -4.41
C LEU A 72 3.22 12.07 -4.79
N ASP A 73 4.15 12.41 -3.90
CA ASP A 73 5.10 13.49 -4.12
C ASP A 73 6.11 13.12 -5.21
N ARG A 74 6.50 11.86 -5.29
CA ARG A 74 7.36 11.35 -6.35
C ARG A 74 6.68 11.34 -7.71
N LEU A 75 5.43 10.88 -7.79
CA LEU A 75 4.65 10.96 -9.03
C LEU A 75 4.47 12.40 -9.52
N ARG A 76 4.31 13.38 -8.60
CA ARG A 76 4.29 14.80 -8.94
C ARG A 76 5.61 15.29 -9.52
N ALA A 77 6.72 14.92 -8.89
CA ALA A 77 8.05 15.30 -9.35
C ALA A 77 8.38 14.67 -10.71
N GLU A 78 7.92 13.47 -10.97
CA GLU A 78 8.17 12.72 -12.21
C GLU A 78 7.10 12.99 -13.29
N ARG A 79 6.13 13.88 -13.06
CA ARG A 79 4.98 14.12 -13.94
C ARG A 79 5.34 14.34 -15.42
N ALA A 80 6.46 15.02 -15.71
CA ALA A 80 6.92 15.28 -17.08
C ALA A 80 7.56 14.04 -17.75
N ASN A 81 8.07 13.09 -16.96
CA ASN A 81 8.69 11.85 -17.41
C ASN A 81 8.42 10.74 -16.39
N PRO A 82 7.22 10.16 -16.39
CA PRO A 82 6.81 9.14 -15.42
C PRO A 82 7.74 7.93 -15.44
N GLN A 83 8.18 7.50 -14.27
CA GLN A 83 9.03 6.33 -14.10
C GLN A 83 8.20 5.11 -13.64
N ALA A 84 7.11 5.33 -12.92
CA ALA A 84 6.18 4.27 -12.52
C ALA A 84 5.14 4.01 -13.61
N ASP A 85 4.72 2.77 -13.72
CA ASP A 85 3.61 2.32 -14.57
C ASP A 85 2.33 2.15 -13.76
N VAL A 86 2.46 1.70 -12.50
CA VAL A 86 1.35 1.44 -11.59
C VAL A 86 1.63 2.08 -10.23
N TRP A 87 0.63 2.72 -9.67
CA TRP A 87 0.57 3.05 -8.25
C TRP A 87 -0.31 2.02 -7.55
N PHE A 88 0.25 1.26 -6.62
CA PHE A 88 -0.43 0.17 -5.94
C PHE A 88 -0.35 0.30 -4.43
N GLY A 89 -1.48 0.63 -3.79
CA GLY A 89 -1.59 0.74 -2.34
C GLY A 89 -1.64 2.16 -1.80
N GLY A 90 -2.27 2.26 -0.67
CA GLY A 90 -2.59 3.49 0.03
C GLY A 90 -4.08 3.86 -0.09
N PRO A 91 -4.56 4.71 0.84
CA PRO A 91 -5.97 5.06 0.93
C PRO A 91 -6.53 5.72 -0.33
N VAL A 92 -7.78 5.45 -0.67
CA VAL A 92 -8.50 6.13 -1.77
C VAL A 92 -8.41 7.66 -1.70
N THR A 93 -8.32 8.22 -0.51
CA THR A 93 -8.20 9.68 -0.29
C THR A 93 -6.91 10.28 -0.87
N ILE A 94 -5.81 9.51 -0.87
CA ILE A 94 -4.56 9.99 -1.47
C ILE A 94 -4.55 9.78 -2.99
N PHE A 95 -5.20 8.71 -3.48
CA PHE A 95 -5.41 8.49 -4.92
C PHE A 95 -6.31 9.59 -5.51
N ALA A 96 -7.33 10.04 -4.79
CA ALA A 96 -8.15 11.16 -5.21
C ALA A 96 -7.33 12.46 -5.36
N ARG A 97 -6.31 12.67 -4.53
CA ARG A 97 -5.34 13.77 -4.72
C ARG A 97 -4.51 13.58 -5.99
N GLY A 98 -3.99 12.38 -6.22
CA GLY A 98 -3.29 12.05 -7.46
C GLY A 98 -4.15 12.25 -8.71
N ALA A 99 -5.44 11.92 -8.63
CA ALA A 99 -6.43 12.15 -9.69
C ALA A 99 -6.63 13.66 -9.97
N ARG A 100 -6.79 14.47 -8.93
CA ARG A 100 -6.88 15.95 -9.06
C ARG A 100 -5.62 16.56 -9.68
N ASP A 101 -4.46 16.01 -9.36
CA ASP A 101 -3.17 16.44 -9.92
C ASP A 101 -2.92 15.90 -11.34
N SER A 102 -3.89 15.17 -11.91
CA SER A 102 -3.82 14.55 -13.24
C SER A 102 -2.65 13.56 -13.39
N LEU A 103 -2.31 12.81 -12.34
CA LEU A 103 -1.22 11.84 -12.32
C LEU A 103 -1.66 10.44 -12.76
N LEU A 104 -2.97 10.19 -12.85
CA LEU A 104 -3.55 8.89 -13.11
C LEU A 104 -4.20 8.82 -14.49
N GLU A 105 -4.19 7.64 -15.09
CA GLU A 105 -4.83 7.35 -16.35
C GLU A 105 -6.15 6.59 -16.14
N PRO A 106 -7.24 6.93 -16.84
CA PRO A 106 -8.49 6.19 -16.74
C PRO A 106 -8.31 4.76 -17.23
N TYR A 107 -8.67 3.80 -16.41
CA TYR A 107 -8.78 2.40 -16.76
C TYR A 107 -9.84 1.72 -15.92
N ARG A 108 -10.89 1.19 -16.55
CA ARG A 108 -11.94 0.46 -15.85
C ARG A 108 -11.68 -1.05 -15.91
N PRO A 109 -11.20 -1.66 -14.82
CA PRO A 109 -10.96 -3.09 -14.79
C PRO A 109 -12.26 -3.90 -14.79
N SER A 110 -12.19 -5.16 -15.23
CA SER A 110 -13.35 -6.06 -15.35
C SER A 110 -14.06 -6.29 -14.00
N TRP A 111 -13.35 -6.17 -12.91
CA TRP A 111 -13.85 -6.34 -11.56
C TRP A 111 -14.38 -5.05 -10.89
N ALA A 112 -14.33 -3.91 -11.57
CA ALA A 112 -14.76 -2.60 -11.03
C ALA A 112 -16.17 -2.62 -10.43
N GLY A 113 -17.09 -3.40 -11.00
CA GLY A 113 -18.46 -3.56 -10.49
C GLY A 113 -18.59 -4.39 -9.22
N ARG A 114 -17.49 -5.02 -8.75
CA ARG A 114 -17.51 -5.97 -7.63
C ARG A 114 -17.01 -5.39 -6.30
N ILE A 115 -16.69 -4.10 -6.27
CA ILE A 115 -16.27 -3.37 -5.07
C ILE A 115 -17.27 -2.28 -4.73
N ASP A 116 -17.23 -1.79 -3.51
CA ASP A 116 -18.12 -0.70 -3.05
C ASP A 116 -17.81 0.63 -3.74
N SER A 117 -18.80 1.51 -3.78
CA SER A 117 -18.67 2.81 -4.44
C SER A 117 -17.57 3.69 -3.84
N VAL A 118 -17.33 3.59 -2.52
CA VAL A 118 -16.25 4.31 -1.84
C VAL A 118 -14.86 3.94 -2.36
N GLY A 119 -14.71 2.72 -2.86
CA GLY A 119 -13.47 2.22 -3.44
C GLY A 119 -13.25 2.60 -4.91
N ARG A 120 -14.18 3.35 -5.55
CA ARG A 120 -14.13 3.67 -6.99
C ARG A 120 -13.84 5.14 -7.20
N GLY A 121 -12.73 5.44 -7.87
CA GLY A 121 -12.37 6.79 -8.27
C GLY A 121 -13.28 7.35 -9.37
N ARG A 122 -13.57 8.63 -9.30
CA ARG A 122 -14.31 9.31 -10.39
C ARG A 122 -13.54 9.20 -11.70
N GLY A 123 -14.25 8.93 -12.80
CA GLY A 123 -13.66 8.80 -14.13
C GLY A 123 -12.76 7.57 -14.29
N ASP A 124 -13.01 6.53 -13.51
CA ASP A 124 -12.29 5.26 -13.57
C ASP A 124 -10.75 5.42 -13.34
N LEU A 125 -10.35 6.39 -12.49
CA LEU A 125 -8.95 6.73 -12.29
C LEU A 125 -8.23 5.85 -11.26
N TYR A 126 -8.97 5.22 -10.33
CA TYR A 126 -8.43 4.25 -9.35
C TYR A 126 -9.55 3.37 -8.80
N PHE A 127 -9.17 2.20 -8.26
CA PHE A 127 -10.09 1.23 -7.69
C PHE A 127 -9.46 0.60 -6.44
N ALA A 128 -10.25 0.40 -5.38
CA ALA A 128 -9.79 -0.31 -4.19
C ALA A 128 -9.50 -1.77 -4.53
N ALA A 129 -8.28 -2.22 -4.25
CA ALA A 129 -7.84 -3.60 -4.40
C ALA A 129 -8.05 -4.37 -3.09
N TYR A 130 -7.76 -3.75 -1.94
CA TYR A 130 -7.83 -4.37 -0.62
C TYR A 130 -8.49 -3.42 0.38
N GLU A 131 -8.81 -4.01 1.54
CA GLU A 131 -9.28 -3.30 2.72
C GLU A 131 -8.30 -3.52 3.87
N THR A 132 -7.85 -2.43 4.47
CA THR A 132 -6.89 -2.44 5.57
C THR A 132 -7.55 -1.89 6.84
N PRO A 133 -7.96 -2.75 7.80
CA PRO A 133 -8.43 -2.30 9.09
C PRO A 133 -7.29 -1.68 9.90
N ALA A 134 -7.51 -0.51 10.51
CA ALA A 134 -6.62 0.00 11.54
C ALA A 134 -7.12 -0.42 12.93
N VAL A 135 -6.18 -0.85 13.76
CA VAL A 135 -6.42 -1.47 15.07
C VAL A 135 -5.53 -0.82 16.14
N ILE A 136 -5.80 -1.13 17.40
CA ILE A 136 -4.88 -0.82 18.48
C ILE A 136 -3.89 -1.98 18.62
N VAL A 137 -2.60 -1.66 18.63
CA VAL A 137 -1.49 -2.62 18.73
C VAL A 137 -0.86 -2.51 20.09
N TYR A 138 -0.39 -3.63 20.65
CA TYR A 138 0.30 -3.65 21.92
C TYR A 138 1.43 -4.68 21.98
N ALA A 139 2.39 -4.46 22.87
CA ALA A 139 3.50 -5.39 23.19
C ALA A 139 2.95 -6.58 23.99
N ALA A 140 2.85 -7.76 23.35
CA ALA A 140 2.21 -8.94 23.96
C ALA A 140 3.03 -9.57 25.11
N ASP A 141 4.34 -9.32 25.18
CA ASP A 141 5.19 -9.75 26.31
C ASP A 141 5.05 -8.83 27.53
N ALA A 142 4.45 -7.64 27.38
CA ALA A 142 4.29 -6.68 28.48
C ALA A 142 2.82 -6.52 28.92
N LEU A 143 1.87 -6.80 28.06
CA LEU A 143 0.45 -6.57 28.29
C LEU A 143 -0.39 -7.78 27.88
N THR A 144 -1.40 -8.12 28.69
CA THR A 144 -2.46 -9.02 28.23
C THR A 144 -3.46 -8.26 27.35
N PRO A 145 -4.29 -8.97 26.57
CA PRO A 145 -5.35 -8.32 25.77
C PRO A 145 -6.25 -7.38 26.59
N GLU A 146 -6.57 -7.76 27.84
CA GLU A 146 -7.46 -7.00 28.74
C GLU A 146 -6.77 -5.77 29.33
N GLN A 147 -5.44 -5.80 29.46
CA GLN A 147 -4.63 -4.67 29.94
C GLN A 147 -4.39 -3.62 28.86
N ALA A 148 -4.43 -4.04 27.58
CA ALA A 148 -4.28 -3.14 26.44
C ALA A 148 -5.46 -2.15 26.33
N PRO A 149 -5.30 -0.99 25.67
CA PRO A 149 -6.40 -0.10 25.36
C PRO A 149 -7.48 -0.84 24.56
N GLN A 150 -8.74 -0.72 24.95
CA GLN A 150 -9.87 -1.40 24.32
C GLN A 150 -10.60 -0.53 23.30
N ASP A 151 -10.35 0.77 23.32
CA ASP A 151 -10.89 1.74 22.37
C ASP A 151 -9.90 2.89 22.15
N TRP A 152 -10.17 3.70 21.12
CA TRP A 152 -9.33 4.85 20.76
C TRP A 152 -9.14 5.81 21.92
N ASP A 153 -10.20 6.08 22.70
CA ASP A 153 -10.16 7.02 23.81
C ASP A 153 -9.32 6.49 25.00
N ASP A 154 -9.16 5.19 25.14
CA ASP A 154 -8.31 4.58 26.17
C ASP A 154 -6.81 4.90 25.94
N LEU A 155 -6.40 5.22 24.70
CA LEU A 155 -5.04 5.69 24.41
C LEU A 155 -4.71 7.04 25.08
N LEU A 156 -5.73 7.78 25.52
CA LEU A 156 -5.60 9.08 26.19
C LEU A 156 -5.37 8.96 27.69
N ASP A 157 -5.46 7.75 28.26
CA ASP A 157 -5.22 7.51 29.68
C ASP A 157 -3.75 7.84 30.05
N ALA A 158 -3.56 8.53 31.18
CA ALA A 158 -2.25 8.94 31.68
C ALA A 158 -1.30 7.77 31.94
N ARG A 159 -1.80 6.55 32.15
CA ARG A 159 -0.99 5.32 32.28
C ARG A 159 -0.13 5.02 31.04
N TRP A 160 -0.50 5.57 29.88
CA TRP A 160 0.22 5.43 28.61
C TRP A 160 1.25 6.54 28.35
N ARG A 161 1.45 7.46 29.29
CA ARG A 161 2.45 8.53 29.15
C ARG A 161 3.82 7.94 28.82
N ASP A 162 4.42 8.44 27.72
CA ASP A 162 5.71 7.99 27.18
C ASP A 162 5.74 6.49 26.78
N LYS A 163 4.57 5.87 26.58
CA LYS A 163 4.43 4.46 26.15
C LYS A 163 3.73 4.31 24.81
N VAL A 164 3.15 5.36 24.28
CA VAL A 164 2.53 5.35 22.94
C VAL A 164 3.61 5.62 21.89
N LEU A 165 3.69 4.78 20.87
CA LEU A 165 4.45 5.04 19.66
C LEU A 165 3.46 5.23 18.51
N ILE A 166 3.71 6.19 17.65
CA ILE A 166 2.82 6.47 16.49
C ILE A 166 3.65 6.49 15.22
N ARG A 167 3.24 5.76 14.19
CA ARG A 167 3.78 5.93 12.86
C ARG A 167 3.50 7.36 12.37
N ASP A 168 4.51 8.07 11.88
CA ASP A 168 4.38 9.48 11.47
C ASP A 168 3.17 9.69 10.53
N PRO A 169 2.15 10.46 10.97
CA PRO A 169 0.92 10.66 10.20
C PRO A 169 1.12 11.48 8.92
N ILE A 170 2.22 12.23 8.78
CA ILE A 170 2.48 13.00 7.56
C ILE A 170 2.84 12.07 6.40
N ALA A 171 3.61 11.02 6.65
CA ALA A 171 4.03 10.06 5.64
C ALA A 171 3.04 8.89 5.47
N SER A 172 2.34 8.49 6.56
CA SER A 172 1.49 7.30 6.60
C SER A 172 0.07 7.56 6.13
N GLY A 173 -0.37 6.81 5.13
CA GLY A 173 -1.77 6.80 4.69
C GLY A 173 -2.72 6.26 5.77
N THR A 174 -2.35 5.18 6.46
CA THR A 174 -3.11 4.59 7.56
C THR A 174 -3.34 5.58 8.68
N MET A 175 -2.26 6.24 9.15
CA MET A 175 -2.41 7.20 10.24
C MET A 175 -3.18 8.46 9.83
N ARG A 176 -3.09 8.89 8.57
CA ARG A 176 -3.96 9.95 8.04
C ARG A 176 -5.43 9.58 8.10
N ALA A 177 -5.77 8.33 7.80
CA ALA A 177 -7.15 7.85 7.89
C ALA A 177 -7.62 7.79 9.35
N VAL A 178 -6.79 7.28 10.27
CA VAL A 178 -7.12 7.24 11.72
C VAL A 178 -7.29 8.65 12.29
N TRP A 179 -6.35 9.58 12.02
CA TRP A 179 -6.47 10.98 12.47
C TRP A 179 -7.70 11.66 11.87
N GLY A 180 -7.94 11.44 10.57
CA GLY A 180 -9.13 11.96 9.89
C GLY A 180 -10.42 11.47 10.50
N MET A 181 -10.52 10.16 10.77
CA MET A 181 -11.67 9.55 11.47
C MET A 181 -11.88 10.19 12.86
N ILE A 182 -10.83 10.38 13.66
CA ILE A 182 -10.94 11.00 14.98
C ILE A 182 -11.43 12.44 14.88
N ILE A 183 -10.87 13.24 13.97
CA ILE A 183 -11.29 14.64 13.77
C ILE A 183 -12.75 14.68 13.30
N GLU A 184 -13.14 13.83 12.36
CA GLU A 184 -14.50 13.75 11.84
C GLU A 184 -15.48 13.27 12.93
N ARG A 185 -15.14 12.26 13.72
CA ARG A 185 -15.95 11.79 14.86
C ARG A 185 -16.27 12.94 15.83
N GLU A 186 -15.25 13.70 16.20
CA GLU A 186 -15.42 14.83 17.11
C GLU A 186 -16.18 15.99 16.46
N LEU A 187 -15.94 16.25 15.17
CA LEU A 187 -16.72 17.23 14.42
C LEU A 187 -18.22 16.90 14.39
N ARG A 188 -18.57 15.64 14.11
CA ARG A 188 -19.98 15.19 14.14
C ARG A 188 -20.60 15.35 15.53
N ARG A 189 -19.82 15.12 16.59
CA ARG A 189 -20.29 15.21 17.98
C ARG A 189 -20.45 16.63 18.48
N THR A 190 -19.58 17.57 18.07
CA THR A 190 -19.49 18.92 18.66
C THR A 190 -19.78 20.05 17.70
N GLY A 191 -19.79 19.77 16.40
CA GLY A 191 -19.91 20.81 15.35
C GLY A 191 -18.58 21.51 15.03
N ASP A 192 -17.46 21.14 15.69
CA ASP A 192 -16.17 21.83 15.54
C ASP A 192 -14.99 20.83 15.45
N THR A 193 -14.11 21.03 14.48
CA THR A 193 -12.86 20.27 14.33
C THR A 193 -11.86 20.51 15.46
N ALA A 194 -11.98 21.64 16.18
CA ALA A 194 -11.12 21.95 17.34
C ALA A 194 -11.17 20.85 18.40
N ALA A 195 -12.33 20.19 18.60
CA ALA A 195 -12.48 19.07 19.51
C ALA A 195 -11.61 17.86 19.08
N GLY A 196 -11.56 17.55 17.78
CA GLY A 196 -10.70 16.50 17.23
C GLY A 196 -9.22 16.80 17.42
N PHE A 197 -8.80 18.03 17.18
CA PHE A 197 -7.43 18.45 17.45
C PHE A 197 -7.11 18.48 18.95
N ALA A 198 -8.07 18.78 19.82
CA ALA A 198 -7.89 18.66 21.26
C ALA A 198 -7.69 17.20 21.70
N TRP A 199 -8.42 16.26 21.11
CA TRP A 199 -8.21 14.84 21.31
C TRP A 199 -6.79 14.42 20.86
N LEU A 200 -6.33 14.85 19.69
CA LEU A 200 -4.99 14.56 19.17
C LEU A 200 -3.88 15.20 20.02
N ARG A 201 -4.09 16.38 20.64
CA ARG A 201 -3.14 16.96 21.61
C ARG A 201 -3.02 16.12 22.86
N ARG A 202 -4.13 15.55 23.36
CA ARG A 202 -4.10 14.63 24.50
C ARG A 202 -3.32 13.36 24.17
N LEU A 203 -3.49 12.81 22.95
CA LEU A 203 -2.70 11.68 22.49
C LEU A 203 -1.21 12.04 22.32
N ASP A 204 -0.91 13.22 21.77
CA ASP A 204 0.47 13.73 21.65
C ASP A 204 1.18 13.80 23.00
N ALA A 205 0.46 14.14 24.08
CA ALA A 205 0.98 14.15 25.44
C ALA A 205 1.33 12.74 25.98
N GLN A 206 0.73 11.68 25.45
CA GLN A 206 1.06 10.28 25.78
C GLN A 206 2.12 9.71 24.84
N THR A 207 2.31 10.33 23.66
CA THR A 207 3.17 9.81 22.60
C THR A 207 4.63 10.00 22.93
N LYS A 208 5.39 8.91 23.01
CA LYS A 208 6.84 8.91 23.20
C LYS A 208 7.58 9.34 21.93
N GLU A 209 7.13 8.84 20.77
CA GLU A 209 7.83 9.04 19.51
C GLU A 209 6.88 8.92 18.32
N TYR A 210 7.12 9.75 17.30
CA TYR A 210 6.58 9.57 15.97
C TYR A 210 7.58 8.82 15.10
N VAL A 211 7.28 7.55 14.80
CA VAL A 211 8.22 6.60 14.18
C VAL A 211 8.21 6.74 12.66
N LEU A 212 9.38 6.68 12.05
CA LEU A 212 9.58 7.01 10.64
C LEU A 212 8.89 6.04 9.67
N ASN A 213 8.86 4.72 9.96
CA ASN A 213 8.23 3.71 9.09
C ASN A 213 7.57 2.58 9.89
N GLY A 214 6.72 1.77 9.24
CA GLY A 214 5.96 0.69 9.87
C GLY A 214 6.85 -0.40 10.49
N PRO A 215 7.78 -1.00 9.75
CA PRO A 215 8.64 -2.04 10.30
C PRO A 215 9.42 -1.61 11.55
N LEU A 216 9.87 -0.36 11.61
CA LEU A 216 10.53 0.19 12.80
C LEU A 216 9.55 0.35 13.96
N LEU A 217 8.29 0.77 13.69
CA LEU A 217 7.25 0.85 14.72
C LEU A 217 7.01 -0.51 15.36
N ASP A 218 6.81 -1.55 14.56
CA ASP A 218 6.53 -2.90 15.04
C ASP A 218 7.70 -3.46 15.86
N GLN A 219 8.93 -3.27 15.40
CA GLN A 219 10.14 -3.66 16.14
C GLN A 219 10.25 -2.94 17.49
N LYS A 220 9.97 -1.63 17.53
CA LYS A 220 10.03 -0.84 18.77
C LYS A 220 8.97 -1.29 19.78
N ILE A 221 7.75 -1.61 19.33
CA ILE A 221 6.70 -2.15 20.18
C ILE A 221 7.10 -3.54 20.70
N ALA A 222 7.57 -4.42 19.82
CA ALA A 222 8.03 -5.76 20.18
C ALA A 222 9.18 -5.74 21.21
N ARG A 223 10.06 -4.72 21.14
CA ARG A 223 11.14 -4.50 22.12
C ARG A 223 10.72 -3.71 23.36
N GLN A 224 9.42 -3.39 23.48
CA GLN A 224 8.89 -2.60 24.60
C GLN A 224 9.50 -1.18 24.72
N GLU A 225 10.01 -0.62 23.63
CA GLU A 225 10.44 0.79 23.60
C GLU A 225 9.24 1.75 23.72
N GLY A 226 8.07 1.29 23.37
CA GLY A 226 6.74 1.75 23.72
C GLY A 226 5.83 0.54 23.80
N LEU A 227 4.66 0.68 24.40
CA LEU A 227 3.80 -0.47 24.69
C LEU A 227 2.56 -0.56 23.82
N VAL A 228 2.11 0.55 23.25
CA VAL A 228 0.86 0.62 22.48
C VAL A 228 0.99 1.56 21.29
N SER A 229 0.18 1.30 20.26
CA SER A 229 0.07 2.14 19.06
C SER A 229 -1.31 2.00 18.43
N ALA A 230 -1.60 2.89 17.47
CA ALA A 230 -2.58 2.68 16.41
C ALA A 230 -1.82 2.25 15.14
N TRP A 231 -2.20 1.12 14.52
CA TRP A 231 -1.55 0.66 13.30
C TRP A 231 -2.47 -0.24 12.46
N ASP A 232 -2.01 -0.69 11.30
CA ASP A 232 -2.82 -1.57 10.47
C ASP A 232 -2.72 -3.05 10.89
N LEU A 233 -3.83 -3.75 10.75
CA LEU A 233 -3.95 -5.15 11.15
C LEU A 233 -3.08 -6.10 10.31
N PRO A 234 -2.95 -5.95 8.98
CA PRO A 234 -2.13 -6.84 8.17
C PRO A 234 -0.69 -6.98 8.64
N ASP A 235 -0.02 -5.87 8.94
CA ASP A 235 1.38 -5.89 9.38
C ASP A 235 1.51 -6.63 10.72
N ILE A 236 0.56 -6.42 11.63
CA ILE A 236 0.56 -7.11 12.93
C ILE A 236 0.34 -8.61 12.78
N LEU A 237 -0.56 -9.05 11.90
CA LEU A 237 -0.79 -10.48 11.65
C LEU A 237 0.44 -11.15 11.03
N LEU A 238 1.12 -10.48 10.10
CA LEU A 238 2.35 -10.96 9.48
C LEU A 238 3.49 -11.07 10.51
N ASN A 239 3.73 -10.00 11.24
CA ASN A 239 4.80 -9.97 12.25
C ASN A 239 4.58 -10.99 13.37
N ARG A 240 3.33 -11.22 13.79
CA ARG A 240 2.99 -12.30 14.74
C ARG A 240 3.26 -13.69 14.16
N ARG A 241 2.93 -13.92 12.89
CA ARG A 241 3.26 -15.18 12.20
C ARG A 241 4.77 -15.43 12.20
N ASP A 242 5.55 -14.36 12.07
CA ASP A 242 7.01 -14.41 12.08
C ASP A 242 7.62 -14.39 13.51
N GLY A 243 6.77 -14.51 14.55
CA GLY A 243 7.19 -14.65 15.96
C GLY A 243 7.40 -13.35 16.72
N MET A 244 7.03 -12.19 16.17
CA MET A 244 7.07 -10.94 16.96
C MET A 244 5.99 -10.95 18.05
N PRO A 245 6.33 -10.56 19.31
CA PRO A 245 5.39 -10.51 20.42
C PRO A 245 4.48 -9.29 20.35
N LEU A 246 3.64 -9.24 19.31
CA LEU A 246 2.65 -8.20 19.09
C LEU A 246 1.23 -8.73 19.31
N GLY A 247 0.39 -7.95 19.96
CA GLY A 247 -1.03 -8.19 20.06
C GLY A 247 -1.84 -7.08 19.42
N TYR A 248 -3.12 -7.31 19.17
CA TYR A 248 -4.03 -6.28 18.69
C TYR A 248 -5.39 -6.34 19.38
N VAL A 249 -6.04 -5.19 19.41
CA VAL A 249 -7.43 -5.03 19.88
C VAL A 249 -8.24 -4.38 18.75
N LEU A 250 -9.40 -4.97 18.44
CA LEU A 250 -10.40 -4.33 17.59
C LEU A 250 -11.13 -3.27 18.42
N PRO A 251 -11.04 -1.96 18.07
CA PRO A 251 -11.63 -0.90 18.89
C PRO A 251 -13.14 -1.04 19.02
N ARG A 252 -13.68 -0.89 20.23
CA ARG A 252 -15.12 -1.07 20.51
C ARG A 252 -15.99 -0.06 19.78
N SER A 253 -15.54 1.18 19.62
CA SER A 253 -16.25 2.22 18.88
C SER A 253 -16.20 2.02 17.36
N GLY A 254 -15.29 1.17 16.88
CA GLY A 254 -15.13 0.78 15.49
C GLY A 254 -13.73 1.03 14.94
N ALA A 255 -13.30 0.15 14.07
CA ALA A 255 -12.06 0.25 13.31
C ALA A 255 -12.32 0.94 11.97
N PRO A 256 -11.55 1.96 11.55
CA PRO A 256 -11.60 2.42 10.18
C PRO A 256 -11.04 1.33 9.27
N VAL A 257 -11.84 0.94 8.27
CA VAL A 257 -11.45 -0.03 7.25
C VAL A 257 -11.07 0.76 6.00
N ILE A 258 -9.78 0.85 5.75
CA ILE A 258 -9.21 1.73 4.74
C ILE A 258 -9.29 1.03 3.37
N PRO A 259 -10.00 1.59 2.37
CA PRO A 259 -9.93 1.09 1.02
C PRO A 259 -8.57 1.46 0.40
N ASP A 260 -7.73 0.44 0.16
CA ASP A 260 -6.42 0.59 -0.48
C ASP A 260 -6.53 0.44 -1.99
N ALA A 261 -6.13 1.46 -2.73
CA ALA A 261 -6.37 1.55 -4.16
C ALA A 261 -5.17 1.11 -5.03
N ILE A 262 -5.49 0.87 -6.30
CA ILE A 262 -4.56 0.66 -7.41
C ILE A 262 -4.95 1.56 -8.58
N ALA A 263 -3.97 2.09 -9.31
CA ALA A 263 -4.18 2.94 -10.48
C ALA A 263 -3.07 2.78 -11.49
N VAL A 264 -3.39 3.05 -12.74
CA VAL A 264 -2.41 3.21 -13.82
C VAL A 264 -1.87 4.64 -13.78
N VAL A 265 -0.56 4.80 -13.85
CA VAL A 265 0.10 6.10 -13.85
C VAL A 265 -0.02 6.73 -15.25
N ARG A 266 -0.44 8.00 -15.30
CA ARG A 266 -0.58 8.74 -16.56
C ARG A 266 0.76 8.89 -17.25
N GLY A 267 0.78 8.57 -18.54
CA GLY A 267 1.98 8.67 -19.37
C GLY A 267 2.90 7.46 -19.31
N THR A 268 2.46 6.36 -18.67
CA THR A 268 3.16 5.08 -18.77
C THR A 268 3.35 4.66 -20.24
N ARG A 269 4.53 4.14 -20.55
CA ARG A 269 4.84 3.57 -21.87
C ARG A 269 4.47 2.09 -21.98
N ARG A 270 4.02 1.48 -20.87
CA ARG A 270 3.69 0.04 -20.74
C ARG A 270 2.22 -0.16 -20.36
N ARG A 271 1.34 0.61 -21.02
CA ARG A 271 -0.10 0.65 -20.69
C ARG A 271 -0.73 -0.73 -20.63
N ASP A 272 -0.52 -1.58 -21.63
CA ASP A 272 -1.13 -2.91 -21.68
C ASP A 272 -0.64 -3.81 -20.55
N LEU A 273 0.63 -3.69 -20.18
CA LEU A 273 1.20 -4.44 -19.07
C LEU A 273 0.67 -3.94 -17.72
N ALA A 274 0.54 -2.62 -17.55
CA ALA A 274 -0.07 -2.01 -16.38
C ALA A 274 -1.54 -2.43 -16.21
N HIS A 275 -2.32 -2.44 -17.32
CA HIS A 275 -3.70 -2.93 -17.32
C HIS A 275 -3.79 -4.40 -16.91
N ARG A 276 -2.93 -5.27 -17.47
CA ARG A 276 -2.87 -6.70 -17.08
C ARG A 276 -2.55 -6.87 -15.59
N PHE A 277 -1.65 -6.05 -15.05
CA PHE A 277 -1.34 -6.11 -13.62
C PHE A 277 -2.53 -5.67 -12.76
N VAL A 278 -3.24 -4.60 -13.14
CA VAL A 278 -4.45 -4.14 -12.45
C VAL A 278 -5.54 -5.22 -12.50
N GLU A 279 -5.76 -5.87 -13.65
CA GLU A 279 -6.70 -7.00 -13.78
C GLU A 279 -6.31 -8.17 -12.86
N TYR A 280 -5.03 -8.51 -12.85
CA TYR A 280 -4.52 -9.60 -12.02
C TYR A 280 -4.76 -9.33 -10.52
N ILE A 281 -4.37 -8.14 -10.02
CA ILE A 281 -4.54 -7.77 -8.60
C ILE A 281 -6.01 -7.85 -8.16
N GLY A 282 -6.94 -7.47 -9.01
CA GLY A 282 -8.38 -7.54 -8.69
C GLY A 282 -9.03 -8.88 -9.01
N SER A 283 -8.30 -9.89 -9.50
CA SER A 283 -8.86 -11.23 -9.72
C SER A 283 -9.23 -11.89 -8.37
N ILE A 284 -10.19 -12.83 -8.39
CA ILE A 284 -10.55 -13.60 -7.18
C ILE A 284 -9.34 -14.36 -6.65
N GLU A 285 -8.55 -14.95 -7.54
CA GLU A 285 -7.35 -15.69 -7.18
C GLU A 285 -6.35 -14.80 -6.43
N ALA A 286 -5.99 -13.64 -6.96
CA ALA A 286 -5.04 -12.71 -6.35
C ALA A 286 -5.56 -12.15 -5.02
N GLN A 287 -6.85 -11.86 -4.93
CA GLN A 287 -7.49 -11.38 -3.70
C GLN A 287 -7.43 -12.46 -2.59
N LEU A 288 -7.77 -13.70 -2.92
CA LEU A 288 -7.67 -14.83 -1.97
C LEU A 288 -6.23 -15.14 -1.60
N LEU A 289 -5.30 -15.06 -2.56
CA LEU A 289 -3.87 -15.24 -2.33
C LEU A 289 -3.36 -14.18 -1.33
N ALA A 290 -3.69 -12.89 -1.55
CA ALA A 290 -3.32 -11.82 -0.64
C ALA A 290 -3.90 -12.02 0.77
N THR A 291 -5.13 -12.51 0.86
CA THR A 291 -5.75 -12.77 2.16
C THR A 291 -5.03 -13.89 2.90
N ARG A 292 -4.66 -14.97 2.22
CA ARG A 292 -4.01 -16.13 2.83
C ARG A 292 -2.56 -15.88 3.21
N GLU A 293 -1.81 -15.24 2.29
CA GLU A 293 -0.34 -15.14 2.42
C GLU A 293 0.11 -13.85 3.10
N VAL A 294 -0.61 -12.74 2.90
CA VAL A 294 -0.17 -11.41 3.33
C VAL A 294 -1.27 -10.62 4.08
N ALA A 295 -2.24 -11.33 4.64
CA ALA A 295 -3.25 -10.83 5.56
C ALA A 295 -4.06 -9.61 5.06
N ARG A 296 -4.25 -9.45 3.74
CA ARG A 296 -5.07 -8.37 3.18
C ARG A 296 -6.53 -8.81 3.03
N LEU A 297 -7.47 -8.03 3.54
CA LEU A 297 -8.89 -8.29 3.30
C LEU A 297 -9.26 -7.91 1.86
N PRO A 298 -10.03 -8.74 1.14
CA PRO A 298 -10.41 -8.42 -0.23
C PRO A 298 -11.42 -7.26 -0.27
N ALA A 299 -11.23 -6.33 -1.21
CA ALA A 299 -12.21 -5.28 -1.49
C ALA A 299 -13.42 -5.80 -2.28
N ARG A 300 -13.29 -6.94 -2.98
CA ARG A 300 -14.38 -7.56 -3.74
C ARG A 300 -15.47 -8.09 -2.82
N ARG A 301 -16.72 -7.86 -3.21
CA ARG A 301 -17.93 -8.31 -2.47
C ARG A 301 -18.50 -9.64 -2.97
N ASP A 302 -18.01 -10.12 -4.09
CA ASP A 302 -18.45 -11.39 -4.70
C ASP A 302 -17.57 -12.61 -4.32
N ILE A 303 -16.63 -12.45 -3.39
CA ILE A 303 -15.87 -13.55 -2.81
C ILE A 303 -16.69 -14.18 -1.68
N PRO A 304 -17.04 -15.48 -1.78
CA PRO A 304 -17.82 -16.15 -0.73
C PRO A 304 -17.05 -16.13 0.60
N PRO A 305 -17.72 -15.84 1.73
CA PRO A 305 -17.08 -15.82 3.06
C PRO A 305 -16.34 -17.13 3.39
N ASP A 306 -16.87 -18.28 3.00
CA ASP A 306 -16.27 -19.60 3.24
C ASP A 306 -14.95 -19.81 2.49
N SER A 307 -14.67 -19.02 1.45
CA SER A 307 -13.40 -19.05 0.72
C SER A 307 -12.27 -18.33 1.47
N LEU A 308 -12.62 -17.50 2.46
CA LEU A 308 -11.65 -16.75 3.25
C LEU A 308 -11.01 -17.64 4.33
N PRO A 309 -9.73 -17.40 4.69
CA PRO A 309 -9.10 -18.06 5.83
C PRO A 309 -9.81 -17.69 7.15
N GLU A 310 -9.63 -18.54 8.15
CA GLU A 310 -10.30 -18.41 9.45
C GLU A 310 -10.10 -17.03 10.09
N TRP A 311 -8.86 -16.52 10.10
CA TRP A 311 -8.57 -15.21 10.67
C TRP A 311 -9.39 -14.07 10.03
N ALA A 312 -9.60 -14.13 8.71
CA ALA A 312 -10.36 -13.10 8.00
C ALA A 312 -11.85 -13.17 8.29
N ARG A 313 -12.38 -14.40 8.45
CA ARG A 313 -13.76 -14.61 8.89
C ARG A 313 -13.96 -14.13 10.32
N ASP A 314 -13.05 -14.48 11.25
CA ASP A 314 -13.08 -14.05 12.64
C ASP A 314 -13.02 -12.52 12.77
N VAL A 315 -12.07 -11.89 12.09
CA VAL A 315 -11.96 -10.41 12.10
C VAL A 315 -13.23 -9.77 11.56
N ARG A 316 -13.76 -10.24 10.42
CA ARG A 316 -15.03 -9.69 9.87
C ARG A 316 -16.23 -9.88 10.80
N ALA A 317 -16.30 -10.99 11.50
CA ALA A 317 -17.40 -11.28 12.42
C ALA A 317 -17.35 -10.42 13.71
N ARG A 318 -16.15 -10.12 14.21
CA ARG A 318 -15.95 -9.41 15.49
C ARG A 318 -15.73 -7.92 15.33
N MET A 319 -15.22 -7.49 14.16
CA MET A 319 -14.89 -6.11 13.93
C MET A 319 -16.13 -5.25 13.73
N ARG A 320 -16.30 -4.25 14.58
CA ARG A 320 -17.17 -3.12 14.28
C ARG A 320 -16.45 -2.18 13.30
N VAL A 321 -17.07 -1.90 12.17
CA VAL A 321 -16.53 -0.94 11.19
C VAL A 321 -16.92 0.47 11.62
N ALA A 322 -15.94 1.38 11.69
CA ALA A 322 -16.21 2.79 11.95
C ALA A 322 -16.91 3.42 10.74
N ASP A 323 -17.92 4.24 11.00
CA ASP A 323 -18.58 5.03 9.98
C ASP A 323 -17.71 6.26 9.64
N VAL A 324 -16.93 6.16 8.57
CA VAL A 324 -15.99 7.19 8.12
C VAL A 324 -16.51 7.86 6.85
N ASP A 325 -16.69 9.18 6.87
CA ASP A 325 -16.94 9.96 5.65
C ASP A 325 -15.64 10.15 4.85
N TRP A 326 -15.33 9.15 4.02
CA TRP A 326 -14.15 9.17 3.16
C TRP A 326 -14.12 10.39 2.23
N ALA A 327 -15.29 10.91 1.81
CA ALA A 327 -15.36 12.10 0.97
C ALA A 327 -14.97 13.37 1.77
N MET A 328 -15.30 13.44 3.05
CA MET A 328 -14.82 14.51 3.94
C MET A 328 -13.31 14.41 4.15
N LEU A 329 -12.79 13.21 4.41
CA LEU A 329 -11.34 12.99 4.54
C LEU A 329 -10.59 13.34 3.25
N GLU A 330 -11.16 13.05 2.09
CA GLU A 330 -10.60 13.45 0.79
C GLU A 330 -10.51 14.98 0.65
N ARG A 331 -11.56 15.69 1.04
CA ARG A 331 -11.60 17.16 0.93
C ARG A 331 -10.67 17.85 1.91
N HIS A 332 -10.69 17.43 3.18
CA HIS A 332 -10.09 18.18 4.30
C HIS A 332 -8.84 17.51 4.89
N GLY A 333 -8.63 16.22 4.66
CA GLY A 333 -7.57 15.46 5.33
C GLY A 333 -6.17 16.04 5.14
N ALA A 334 -5.85 16.63 3.99
CA ALA A 334 -4.54 17.25 3.76
C ALA A 334 -4.35 18.52 4.62
N GLU A 335 -5.39 19.35 4.72
CA GLU A 335 -5.39 20.55 5.55
C GLU A 335 -5.31 20.18 7.03
N TRP A 336 -6.10 19.20 7.47
CA TRP A 336 -6.07 18.70 8.85
C TRP A 336 -4.70 18.18 9.26
N MET A 337 -4.01 17.46 8.37
CA MET A 337 -2.66 16.97 8.63
C MET A 337 -1.65 18.13 8.71
N THR A 338 -1.78 19.15 7.87
CA THR A 338 -0.93 20.34 7.92
C THR A 338 -1.15 21.10 9.24
N TYR A 339 -2.42 21.26 9.66
CA TYR A 339 -2.75 21.89 10.94
C TYR A 339 -2.19 21.09 12.11
N TRP A 340 -2.39 19.76 12.11
CA TRP A 340 -1.88 18.87 13.14
C TRP A 340 -0.34 18.98 13.27
N ASP A 341 0.37 18.93 12.15
CA ASP A 341 1.83 19.02 12.14
C ASP A 341 2.35 20.33 12.77
N ARG A 342 1.69 21.44 12.46
CA ARG A 342 2.11 22.76 12.93
C ARG A 342 1.68 23.08 14.36
N HIS A 343 0.52 22.59 14.80
CA HIS A 343 -0.15 23.07 15.99
C HIS A 343 -0.43 21.99 17.06
N VAL A 344 -0.17 20.71 16.75
CA VAL A 344 -0.41 19.59 17.68
C VAL A 344 0.86 18.80 17.94
N ARG A 345 1.59 18.42 16.91
CA ARG A 345 2.80 17.61 17.02
C ARG A 345 3.79 18.17 18.02
N ASN A 346 4.19 17.35 19.01
CA ASN A 346 5.15 17.69 20.07
C ASN A 346 4.76 18.87 20.99
N THR A 347 3.51 19.32 20.96
CA THR A 347 3.05 20.40 21.84
C THR A 347 2.75 19.89 23.25
N GLY A 348 2.25 18.67 23.40
CA GLY A 348 1.97 18.03 24.67
C GLY A 348 3.22 17.76 25.52
N ARG A 349 4.40 17.64 24.89
CA ARG A 349 5.69 17.44 25.56
C ARG A 349 6.33 18.73 26.09
N ARG A 350 5.96 19.89 25.53
CA ARG A 350 6.55 21.19 25.93
C ARG A 350 5.95 21.77 27.20
N GLY A 351 4.78 21.29 27.63
CA GLY A 351 4.09 21.77 28.85
C GLY A 351 4.52 21.10 30.15
N GLY A 352 5.50 20.19 30.14
CA GLY A 352 5.94 19.40 31.30
C GLY A 352 7.40 19.62 31.71
N ARG A 353 8.03 20.76 31.34
CA ARG A 353 9.35 21.15 31.84
C ARG A 353 9.24 22.32 32.79
#